data_4e22e35d0e53730a451d8cd65c59194f
#
_entry.id   4e22e35d0e53730a451d8cd65c59194f
#
_cell.length_a   1.000
_cell.length_b   1.000
_cell.length_c   1.000
_cell.angle_alpha   90.00
_cell.angle_beta   90.00
_cell.angle_gamma   90.00
#
_symmetry.space_group_name_H-M   'P 1'
#
loop_
_entity.id
_entity.type
_entity.pdbx_description
1 polymer ?
#
loop_
_entity_poly.entity_id
_entity_poly.type
_entity_poly.pdbx_seq_one_letter_code
_entity_poly.pdbx_strand_id
1 'polypeptide(L)'
;MNAELLTIGNEILIGQITNTNAVWMAQELNLIGVSVVHMSSVADEKTAILKAFEDASKRADIVLITGGLGPTKDDITKSTFCEYFETELVTDEIVLKDVTGFFFLFYKKITNKIYPCPQIHCPP
;
A
#
# COMPACT_ATOMS: atom_id res chain seq x y z
N MET A 1 0.59 18.13 13.22
CA MET A 1 0.83 16.70 12.92
C MET A 1 1.59 16.62 11.61
N ASN A 2 2.69 15.90 11.59
CA ASN A 2 3.56 15.78 10.43
C ASN A 2 3.48 14.36 9.87
N ALA A 3 3.50 14.24 8.54
CA ALA A 3 3.50 12.96 7.84
C ALA A 3 4.72 12.83 6.93
N GLU A 4 5.17 11.60 6.75
CA GLU A 4 6.14 11.21 5.73
C GLU A 4 5.50 10.18 4.80
N LEU A 5 5.78 10.32 3.49
CA LEU A 5 5.33 9.39 2.47
C LEU A 5 6.49 8.53 2.01
N LEU A 6 6.37 7.21 2.18
CA LEU A 6 7.36 6.24 1.76
C LEU A 6 6.78 5.37 0.64
N THR A 7 7.40 5.44 -0.53
CA THR A 7 7.00 4.64 -1.69
C THR A 7 8.00 3.52 -1.90
N ILE A 8 7.51 2.30 -2.05
CA ILE A 8 8.31 1.11 -2.29
C ILE A 8 8.08 0.68 -3.73
N GLY A 9 9.13 0.58 -4.53
CA GLY A 9 9.03 0.16 -5.93
C GLY A 9 10.25 0.52 -6.75
N ASN A 10 10.85 -0.49 -7.36
CA ASN A 10 12.01 -0.32 -8.24
C ASN A 10 11.66 0.49 -9.50
N GLU A 11 10.44 0.35 -10.03
CA GLU A 11 9.95 1.06 -11.21
C GLU A 11 9.92 2.58 -11.02
N ILE A 12 9.73 3.04 -9.78
CA ILE A 12 9.75 4.46 -9.45
C ILE A 12 11.20 4.96 -9.40
N LEU A 13 12.10 4.18 -8.81
CA LEU A 13 13.51 4.53 -8.67
C LEU A 13 14.22 4.66 -10.04
N ILE A 14 13.89 3.78 -10.99
CA ILE A 14 14.46 3.82 -12.34
C ILE A 14 13.70 4.75 -13.31
N GLY A 15 12.67 5.44 -12.81
CA GLY A 15 11.92 6.42 -13.60
C GLY A 15 10.98 5.85 -14.66
N GLN A 16 10.62 4.57 -14.56
CA GLN A 16 9.66 3.95 -15.48
C GLN A 16 8.25 4.50 -15.32
N ILE A 17 7.86 4.83 -14.07
CA ILE A 17 6.57 5.43 -13.77
C ILE A 17 6.74 6.65 -12.86
N THR A 18 5.82 7.59 -13.00
CA THR A 18 5.74 8.75 -12.11
C THR A 18 5.01 8.38 -10.82
N ASN A 19 5.53 8.82 -9.69
CA ASN A 19 4.92 8.58 -8.38
C ASN A 19 3.68 9.44 -8.14
N THR A 20 2.62 9.18 -8.88
CA THR A 20 1.35 9.92 -8.79
C THR A 20 0.61 9.69 -7.48
N ASN A 21 0.77 8.50 -6.88
CA ASN A 21 0.14 8.17 -5.59
C ASN A 21 0.67 9.07 -4.47
N ALA A 22 1.97 9.26 -4.39
CA ALA A 22 2.56 10.11 -3.36
C ALA A 22 2.15 11.57 -3.52
N VAL A 23 2.08 12.06 -4.77
CA VAL A 23 1.60 13.42 -5.05
C VAL A 23 0.15 13.60 -4.60
N TRP A 24 -0.72 12.66 -4.95
CA TRP A 24 -2.13 12.71 -4.54
C TRP A 24 -2.28 12.64 -3.01
N MET A 25 -1.60 11.70 -2.35
CA MET A 25 -1.64 11.59 -0.89
C MET A 25 -1.16 12.88 -0.20
N ALA A 26 -0.11 13.50 -0.71
CA ALA A 26 0.40 14.76 -0.16
C ALA A 26 -0.64 15.90 -0.26
N GLN A 27 -1.36 15.98 -1.38
CA GLN A 27 -2.43 16.95 -1.57
C GLN A 27 -3.59 16.73 -0.60
N GLU A 28 -4.07 15.48 -0.47
CA GLU A 28 -5.15 15.13 0.45
C GLU A 28 -4.79 15.38 1.92
N LEU A 29 -3.57 15.00 2.34
CA LEU A 29 -3.09 15.27 3.69
C LEU A 29 -3.06 16.76 3.99
N ASN A 30 -2.59 17.56 3.04
CA ASN A 30 -2.52 19.02 3.21
C ASN A 30 -3.91 19.65 3.36
N LEU A 31 -4.93 19.12 2.64
CA LEU A 31 -6.32 19.61 2.74
C LEU A 31 -6.91 19.39 4.15
N ILE A 32 -6.48 18.36 4.86
CA ILE A 32 -6.92 18.07 6.24
C ILE A 32 -5.97 18.63 7.31
N GLY A 33 -5.00 19.47 6.92
CA GLY A 33 -4.10 20.15 7.85
C GLY A 33 -2.93 19.29 8.35
N VAL A 34 -2.60 18.18 7.68
CA VAL A 34 -1.43 17.36 7.97
C VAL A 34 -0.29 17.78 7.04
N SER A 35 0.83 18.21 7.61
CA SER A 35 1.99 18.66 6.84
C SER A 35 2.85 17.49 6.40
N VAL A 36 3.04 17.30 5.10
CA VAL A 36 4.00 16.33 4.57
C VAL A 36 5.40 16.93 4.65
N VAL A 37 6.24 16.36 5.51
CA VAL A 37 7.60 16.88 5.77
C VAL A 37 8.67 16.21 4.92
N HIS A 38 8.40 15.00 4.44
CA HIS A 38 9.32 14.26 3.58
C HIS A 38 8.59 13.27 2.66
N MET A 39 9.16 13.05 1.48
CA MET A 39 8.70 12.03 0.53
C MET A 39 9.93 11.28 0.02
N SER A 40 9.92 9.96 0.15
CA SER A 40 11.02 9.10 -0.28
C SER A 40 10.53 7.91 -1.09
N SER A 41 11.43 7.38 -1.92
CA SER A 41 11.19 6.13 -2.64
C SER A 41 12.36 5.20 -2.40
N VAL A 42 12.07 3.93 -2.16
CA VAL A 42 13.06 2.89 -1.87
C VAL A 42 12.83 1.65 -2.71
N ALA A 43 13.88 0.86 -2.86
CA ALA A 43 13.84 -0.41 -3.56
C ALA A 43 12.97 -1.44 -2.82
N ASP A 44 12.46 -2.42 -3.56
CA ASP A 44 11.79 -3.61 -3.02
C ASP A 44 12.81 -4.56 -2.35
N GLU A 45 13.51 -4.05 -1.34
CA GLU A 45 14.46 -4.78 -0.53
C GLU A 45 14.16 -4.59 0.95
N LYS A 46 14.09 -5.69 1.70
CA LYS A 46 13.75 -5.68 3.13
C LYS A 46 14.59 -4.69 3.94
N THR A 47 15.89 -4.69 3.76
CA THR A 47 16.82 -3.82 4.49
C THR A 47 16.60 -2.34 4.15
N ALA A 48 16.33 -2.01 2.87
CA ALA A 48 16.03 -0.66 2.43
C ALA A 48 14.69 -0.16 3.01
N ILE A 49 13.65 -1.01 2.98
CA ILE A 49 12.33 -0.71 3.52
C ILE A 49 12.41 -0.44 5.02
N LEU A 50 13.04 -1.32 5.80
CA LEU A 50 13.12 -1.18 7.26
C LEU A 50 13.91 0.05 7.66
N LYS A 51 15.05 0.30 7.03
CA LYS A 51 15.86 1.50 7.29
C LYS A 51 15.08 2.78 6.99
N ALA A 52 14.42 2.85 5.86
CA ALA A 52 13.62 4.01 5.49
C ALA A 52 12.45 4.24 6.46
N PHE A 53 11.79 3.16 6.89
CA PHE A 53 10.71 3.23 7.87
C PHE A 53 11.20 3.71 9.25
N GLU A 54 12.31 3.19 9.74
CA GLU A 54 12.91 3.64 11.01
C GLU A 54 13.30 5.13 10.95
N ASP A 55 13.88 5.57 9.85
CA ASP A 55 14.27 6.97 9.67
C ASP A 55 13.03 7.88 9.53
N ALA A 56 12.00 7.44 8.84
CA ALA A 56 10.74 8.16 8.71
C ALA A 56 10.01 8.28 10.07
N SER A 57 9.98 7.20 10.85
CA SER A 57 9.34 7.15 12.18
C SER A 57 9.98 8.09 13.21
N LYS A 58 11.24 8.49 12.99
CA LYS A 58 11.93 9.48 13.83
C LYS A 58 11.58 10.93 13.43
N ARG A 59 11.13 11.15 12.19
CA ARG A 59 10.89 12.49 11.63
C ARG A 59 9.43 12.91 11.64
N ALA A 60 8.52 11.94 11.58
CA ALA A 60 7.11 12.23 11.40
C ALA A 60 6.23 11.47 12.40
N ASP A 61 5.09 12.07 12.72
CA ASP A 61 4.07 11.46 13.58
C ASP A 61 3.32 10.32 12.87
N ILE A 62 3.24 10.40 11.53
CA ILE A 62 2.56 9.43 10.67
C ILE A 62 3.49 9.08 9.51
N VAL A 63 3.66 7.78 9.24
CA VAL A 63 4.33 7.27 8.03
C VAL A 63 3.31 6.55 7.17
N LEU A 64 3.06 7.08 5.97
CA LEU A 64 2.21 6.43 4.97
C LEU A 64 3.06 5.71 3.95
N ILE A 65 2.79 4.41 3.78
CA ILE A 65 3.58 3.52 2.93
C ILE A 65 2.72 3.05 1.77
N THR A 66 3.27 3.11 0.56
CA THR A 66 2.63 2.61 -0.66
C THR A 66 3.63 1.83 -1.51
N GLY A 67 3.14 0.83 -2.25
CA GLY A 67 3.95 -0.06 -3.08
C GLY A 67 4.28 -1.39 -2.43
N GLY A 68 4.64 -2.38 -3.23
CA GLY A 68 4.98 -3.74 -2.80
C GLY A 68 3.87 -4.47 -2.03
N LEU A 69 2.58 -4.14 -2.30
CA LEU A 69 1.42 -4.68 -1.58
C LEU A 69 0.68 -5.80 -2.32
N GLY A 70 1.14 -6.15 -3.52
CA GLY A 70 0.52 -7.15 -4.37
C GLY A 70 0.69 -8.59 -3.86
N PRO A 71 0.25 -9.57 -4.68
CA PRO A 71 0.35 -10.99 -4.35
C PRO A 71 1.60 -11.67 -4.91
N THR A 72 2.48 -10.95 -5.59
CA THR A 72 3.67 -11.52 -6.22
C THR A 72 4.81 -11.68 -5.21
N LYS A 73 5.83 -12.48 -5.58
CA LYS A 73 6.98 -12.73 -4.70
C LYS A 73 7.83 -11.47 -4.46
N ASP A 74 7.74 -10.52 -5.37
CA ASP A 74 8.47 -9.25 -5.29
C ASP A 74 7.74 -8.23 -4.41
N ASP A 75 6.48 -8.50 -4.05
CA ASP A 75 5.67 -7.66 -3.16
C ASP A 75 5.97 -7.97 -1.69
N ILE A 76 7.14 -7.57 -1.21
CA ILE A 76 7.67 -7.95 0.11
C ILE A 76 7.25 -7.01 1.26
N THR A 77 6.58 -5.91 0.97
CA THR A 77 6.24 -4.88 1.97
C THR A 77 5.47 -5.47 3.16
N LYS A 78 4.40 -6.22 2.87
CA LYS A 78 3.54 -6.82 3.93
C LYS A 78 4.33 -7.80 4.82
N SER A 79 5.07 -8.72 4.22
CA SER A 79 5.88 -9.70 4.96
C SER A 79 6.99 -9.04 5.77
N THR A 80 7.61 -8.00 5.23
CA THR A 80 8.64 -7.22 5.92
C THR A 80 8.10 -6.57 7.19
N PHE A 81 6.91 -5.96 7.12
CA PHE A 81 6.30 -5.34 8.29
C PHE A 81 5.73 -6.34 9.28
N CYS A 82 5.19 -7.48 8.81
CA CYS A 82 4.79 -8.56 9.71
C CYS A 82 5.97 -9.04 10.58
N GLU A 83 7.12 -9.21 9.97
CA GLU A 83 8.31 -9.61 10.69
C GLU A 83 8.83 -8.51 11.63
N TYR A 84 8.82 -7.26 11.19
CA TYR A 84 9.26 -6.11 12.00
C TYR A 84 8.41 -5.92 13.25
N PHE A 85 7.09 -6.08 13.14
CA PHE A 85 6.15 -5.93 14.24
C PHE A 85 5.86 -7.24 14.98
N GLU A 86 6.56 -8.33 14.66
CA GLU A 86 6.36 -9.67 15.24
C GLU A 86 4.88 -10.10 15.19
N THR A 87 4.25 -9.91 14.04
CA THR A 87 2.83 -10.19 13.80
C THR A 87 2.63 -10.98 12.51
N GLU A 88 1.40 -11.39 12.27
CA GLU A 88 1.00 -12.10 11.04
C GLU A 88 -0.18 -11.42 10.34
N LEU A 89 -0.33 -11.72 9.05
CA LEU A 89 -1.48 -11.25 8.28
C LEU A 89 -2.70 -12.11 8.64
N VAL A 90 -3.78 -11.45 9.05
CA VAL A 90 -5.06 -12.10 9.30
C VAL A 90 -6.10 -11.59 8.30
N THR A 91 -7.03 -12.46 7.92
CA THR A 91 -8.15 -12.06 7.08
C THR A 91 -9.24 -11.45 7.94
N ASP A 92 -9.56 -10.18 7.69
CA ASP A 92 -10.73 -9.54 8.30
C ASP A 92 -11.97 -9.85 7.47
N GLU A 93 -12.93 -10.57 8.06
CA GLU A 93 -14.17 -11.02 7.42
C GLU A 93 -15.06 -9.85 6.96
N ILE A 94 -15.06 -8.74 7.70
CA ILE A 94 -15.86 -7.55 7.39
C ILE A 94 -15.29 -6.86 6.15
N VAL A 95 -13.98 -6.63 6.15
CA VAL A 95 -13.26 -6.01 5.03
C VAL A 95 -13.34 -6.89 3.79
N LEU A 96 -13.18 -8.20 3.92
CA LEU A 96 -13.31 -9.15 2.81
C LEU A 96 -14.70 -9.07 2.18
N LYS A 97 -15.76 -9.00 2.98
CA LYS A 97 -17.13 -8.86 2.52
C LYS A 97 -17.36 -7.55 1.76
N ASP A 98 -16.84 -6.44 2.28
CA ASP A 98 -16.94 -5.12 1.66
C ASP A 98 -16.21 -5.07 0.31
N VAL A 99 -14.97 -5.58 0.27
CA VAL A 99 -14.17 -5.67 -0.97
C VAL A 99 -14.87 -6.54 -2.01
N THR A 100 -15.37 -7.71 -1.60
CA THR A 100 -16.10 -8.62 -2.50
C THR A 100 -17.37 -7.97 -3.03
N GLY A 101 -18.13 -7.27 -2.18
CA GLY A 101 -19.31 -6.51 -2.57
C GLY A 101 -19.00 -5.39 -3.56
N PHE A 102 -17.91 -4.65 -3.35
CA PHE A 102 -17.45 -3.60 -4.25
C PHE A 102 -17.08 -4.15 -5.64
N PHE A 103 -16.30 -5.23 -5.69
CA PHE A 103 -15.95 -5.89 -6.96
C PHE A 103 -17.18 -6.40 -7.70
N PHE A 104 -18.14 -6.98 -6.99
CA PHE A 104 -19.39 -7.45 -7.59
C PHE A 104 -20.19 -6.31 -8.25
N LEU A 105 -20.31 -5.17 -7.56
CA LEU A 105 -20.99 -3.98 -8.09
C LEU A 105 -20.26 -3.38 -9.29
N PHE A 106 -18.94 -3.34 -9.24
CA PHE A 106 -18.10 -2.83 -10.33
C PHE A 106 -18.20 -3.71 -11.57
N TYR A 107 -18.14 -5.03 -11.42
CA TYR A 107 -18.30 -6.00 -12.51
C TYR A 107 -19.68 -5.92 -13.16
N LYS A 108 -20.73 -5.82 -12.34
CA LYS A 108 -22.10 -5.66 -12.82
C LYS A 108 -22.27 -4.38 -13.66
N LYS A 109 -21.59 -3.28 -13.26
CA LYS A 109 -21.65 -2.01 -13.98
C LYS A 109 -20.96 -2.06 -15.35
N ILE A 110 -19.85 -2.82 -15.47
CA ILE A 110 -19.07 -2.90 -16.71
C ILE A 110 -19.69 -3.89 -17.71
N THR A 111 -20.16 -5.03 -17.25
CA THR A 111 -20.50 -6.16 -18.14
C THR A 111 -21.98 -6.29 -18.44
N ASN A 112 -22.86 -5.65 -17.68
CA ASN A 112 -24.31 -5.86 -17.72
C ASN A 112 -24.72 -7.36 -17.69
N LYS A 113 -23.81 -8.25 -17.32
CA LYS A 113 -23.97 -9.70 -17.22
C LYS A 113 -23.52 -10.15 -15.85
N ILE A 114 -24.33 -11.00 -15.22
CA ILE A 114 -23.97 -11.66 -13.97
C ILE A 114 -23.04 -12.83 -14.33
N TYR A 115 -21.75 -12.67 -14.11
CA TYR A 115 -20.83 -13.80 -14.09
C TYR A 115 -20.65 -14.24 -12.63
N PRO A 116 -20.60 -15.56 -12.34
CA PRO A 116 -20.26 -16.01 -11.00
C PRO A 116 -18.86 -15.47 -10.66
N CYS A 117 -18.73 -14.93 -9.45
CA CYS A 117 -17.48 -14.43 -8.91
C CYS A 117 -16.41 -15.54 -9.04
N PRO A 118 -15.26 -15.30 -9.69
CA PRO A 118 -14.18 -16.26 -9.64
C PRO A 118 -13.80 -16.43 -8.17
N GLN A 119 -13.80 -17.67 -7.69
CA GLN A 119 -13.38 -17.99 -6.34
C GLN A 119 -11.93 -17.49 -6.19
N ILE A 120 -11.77 -16.45 -5.38
CA ILE A 120 -10.44 -15.99 -4.98
C ILE A 120 -9.89 -17.09 -4.08
N HIS A 121 -9.13 -18.00 -4.68
CA HIS A 121 -8.36 -18.99 -3.95
C HIS A 121 -7.19 -18.24 -3.33
N CYS A 122 -7.30 -17.91 -2.05
CA CYS A 122 -6.12 -17.63 -1.24
C CYS A 122 -5.43 -18.97 -1.02
N PRO A 123 -4.20 -19.20 -1.50
CA PRO A 123 -3.44 -20.39 -1.11
C PRO A 123 -3.14 -20.31 0.39
N PRO A 124 -3.03 -21.49 1.03
CA PRO A 124 -2.74 -21.61 2.45
C PRO A 124 -1.40 -20.98 2.80
#